data_aecfc344698913f8438e496cb97297dd
#
_entry.id   aecfc344698913f8438e496cb97297dd
#
_cell.length_a   1.000
_cell.length_b   1.000
_cell.length_c   1.000
_cell.angle_alpha   90.00
_cell.angle_beta   90.00
_cell.angle_gamma   90.00
#
_symmetry.space_group_name_H-M   'P 1'
#
loop_
_entity.id
_entity.type
_entity.pdbx_description
1 polymer ?
#
loop_
_entity_poly.entity_id
_entity_poly.type
_entity_poly.pdbx_seq_one_letter_code
_entity_poly.pdbx_strand_id
1 'polypeptide(L)'
;MRIILTCNGEYINAHCPSLGHCNDRLSEKGILSSLRLAKELKNQIFDYIFCSDFGYRRTTTDLIVEGLIYKNCKIIVDANLREKDAEICTQKIKENLTQSSDPHPESSQIISRLFIKSDIVPTTKNTSESSEQVLIRAQNFLHQLFHNYPSSSTVLIIGNPIINSFIIAQLRGSSNFTQYITSPCSLSEYEQKGNSWQQLRFNDISHLYLK
;
A
#
# COMPACT_ATOMS: atom_id res chain seq x y z
N MET A 1 -5.25 -17.55 -7.69
CA MET A 1 -5.63 -16.21 -7.23
C MET A 1 -4.80 -15.16 -7.96
N ARG A 2 -5.41 -14.04 -8.31
CA ARG A 2 -4.72 -12.84 -8.83
C ARG A 2 -4.85 -11.73 -7.82
N ILE A 3 -3.72 -11.14 -7.40
CA ILE A 3 -3.68 -10.08 -6.41
C ILE A 3 -3.12 -8.82 -7.07
N ILE A 4 -3.87 -7.73 -6.99
CA ILE A 4 -3.44 -6.39 -7.40
C ILE A 4 -3.32 -5.57 -6.13
N LEU A 5 -2.14 -4.97 -5.89
CA LEU A 5 -1.90 -4.08 -4.76
C LEU A 5 -1.71 -2.66 -5.28
N THR A 6 -2.28 -1.72 -4.55
CA THR A 6 -2.04 -0.29 -4.75
C THR A 6 -1.90 0.43 -3.43
N CYS A 7 -1.22 1.58 -3.45
CA CYS A 7 -1.20 2.49 -2.31
C CYS A 7 -2.28 3.55 -2.45
N ASN A 8 -2.73 4.06 -1.32
CA ASN A 8 -3.61 5.23 -1.27
C ASN A 8 -2.96 6.42 -1.99
N GLY A 9 -3.79 7.37 -2.44
CA GLY A 9 -3.33 8.66 -2.95
C GLY A 9 -2.60 9.47 -1.87
N GLU A 10 -1.82 10.46 -2.29
CA GLU A 10 -1.08 11.36 -1.39
C GLU A 10 -2.02 12.16 -0.48
N TYR A 11 -1.65 12.31 0.80
CA TYR A 11 -2.40 13.08 1.81
C TYR A 11 -1.82 14.48 2.00
N ILE A 12 -2.67 15.43 2.44
CA ILE A 12 -2.24 16.80 2.76
C ILE A 12 -1.21 16.82 3.89
N ASN A 13 -1.39 15.98 4.91
CA ASN A 13 -0.53 15.89 6.09
C ASN A 13 0.37 14.64 6.08
N ALA A 14 0.80 14.19 4.91
CA ALA A 14 1.71 13.05 4.77
C ALA A 14 3.02 13.18 5.58
N HIS A 15 3.27 14.36 6.16
CA HIS A 15 4.44 14.68 6.95
C HIS A 15 4.23 14.60 8.47
N CYS A 16 3.02 14.31 8.95
CA CYS A 16 2.73 14.21 10.38
C CYS A 16 1.96 12.93 10.72
N PRO A 17 2.60 11.74 10.65
CA PRO A 17 1.95 10.46 10.90
C PRO A 17 1.53 10.28 12.37
N SER A 18 2.15 11.05 13.29
CA SER A 18 2.00 10.88 14.74
C SER A 18 0.65 11.32 15.29
N LEU A 19 -0.17 12.01 14.50
CA LEU A 19 -1.43 12.57 15.02
C LEU A 19 -2.63 11.65 14.81
N GLY A 20 -2.49 10.46 14.20
CA GLY A 20 -3.57 9.46 14.14
C GLY A 20 -4.95 10.01 13.77
N HIS A 21 -4.99 11.20 13.17
CA HIS A 21 -6.25 11.91 12.97
C HIS A 21 -7.01 11.32 11.79
N CYS A 22 -8.20 10.87 12.11
CA CYS A 22 -9.20 10.32 11.18
C CYS A 22 -9.64 11.33 10.07
N ASN A 23 -9.03 12.51 9.98
CA ASN A 23 -9.46 13.60 9.11
C ASN A 23 -8.45 14.01 8.04
N ASP A 24 -7.37 13.25 7.85
CA ASP A 24 -6.42 13.53 6.77
C ASP A 24 -7.10 13.34 5.42
N ARG A 25 -7.15 14.41 4.64
CA ARG A 25 -7.72 14.41 3.30
C ARG A 25 -6.63 14.14 2.27
N LEU A 26 -7.01 13.55 1.15
CA LEU A 26 -6.13 13.48 0.00
C LEU A 26 -5.74 14.90 -0.44
N SER A 27 -4.48 15.09 -0.84
CA SER A 27 -4.06 16.30 -1.55
C SER A 27 -4.74 16.36 -2.92
N GLU A 28 -4.75 17.53 -3.56
CA GLU A 28 -5.24 17.65 -4.94
C GLU A 28 -4.53 16.67 -5.89
N LYS A 29 -3.22 16.51 -5.71
CA LYS A 29 -2.42 15.53 -6.43
C LYS A 29 -2.85 14.10 -6.10
N GLY A 30 -3.16 13.82 -4.83
CA GLY A 30 -3.66 12.52 -4.38
C GLY A 30 -5.01 12.18 -5.00
N ILE A 31 -5.94 13.15 -5.06
CA ILE A 31 -7.24 12.99 -5.73
C ILE A 31 -7.05 12.70 -7.22
N LEU A 32 -6.24 13.53 -7.91
CA LEU A 32 -5.98 13.35 -9.34
C LEU A 32 -5.33 12.00 -9.64
N SER A 33 -4.35 11.57 -8.84
CA SER A 33 -3.70 10.27 -8.98
C SER A 33 -4.69 9.12 -8.75
N SER A 34 -5.57 9.24 -7.76
CA SER A 34 -6.61 8.23 -7.48
C SER A 34 -7.64 8.13 -8.63
N LEU A 35 -8.00 9.26 -9.26
CA LEU A 35 -8.87 9.26 -10.43
C LEU A 35 -8.21 8.61 -11.66
N ARG A 36 -6.91 8.84 -11.87
CA ARG A 36 -6.15 8.19 -12.95
C ARG A 36 -6.03 6.69 -12.69
N LEU A 37 -5.78 6.29 -11.46
CA LEU A 37 -5.78 4.88 -11.05
C LEU A 37 -7.16 4.25 -11.28
N ALA A 38 -8.25 4.92 -10.91
CA ALA A 38 -9.61 4.46 -11.19
C ALA A 38 -9.86 4.27 -12.69
N LYS A 39 -9.38 5.20 -13.53
CA LYS A 39 -9.44 5.10 -15.00
C LYS A 39 -8.66 3.87 -15.52
N GLU A 40 -7.48 3.60 -14.98
CA GLU A 40 -6.67 2.42 -15.32
C GLU A 40 -7.39 1.13 -14.96
N LEU A 41 -8.01 1.08 -13.79
CA LEU A 41 -8.69 -0.11 -13.27
C LEU A 41 -10.12 -0.29 -13.78
N LYS A 42 -10.69 0.68 -14.51
CA LYS A 42 -12.13 0.74 -14.84
C LYS A 42 -12.72 -0.53 -15.46
N ASN A 43 -11.94 -1.24 -16.28
CA ASN A 43 -12.35 -2.45 -16.99
C ASN A 43 -11.97 -3.74 -16.23
N GLN A 44 -11.30 -3.65 -15.07
CA GLN A 44 -10.95 -4.81 -14.27
C GLN A 44 -12.19 -5.33 -13.54
N ILE A 45 -12.30 -6.64 -13.46
CA ILE A 45 -13.31 -7.32 -12.67
C ILE A 45 -12.63 -7.79 -11.38
N PHE A 46 -13.15 -7.33 -10.25
CA PHE A 46 -12.71 -7.73 -8.93
C PHE A 46 -13.80 -8.53 -8.24
N ASP A 47 -13.44 -9.63 -7.60
CA ASP A 47 -14.34 -10.35 -6.69
C ASP A 47 -14.34 -9.68 -5.32
N TYR A 48 -13.16 -9.22 -4.86
CA TYR A 48 -12.98 -8.61 -3.54
C TYR A 48 -12.05 -7.40 -3.63
N ILE A 49 -12.40 -6.36 -2.87
CA ILE A 49 -11.58 -5.18 -2.66
C ILE A 49 -11.34 -5.06 -1.16
N PHE A 50 -10.09 -5.16 -0.73
CA PHE A 50 -9.68 -4.99 0.65
C PHE A 50 -9.11 -3.61 0.87
N CYS A 51 -9.51 -2.94 1.95
CA CYS A 51 -8.95 -1.67 2.37
C CYS A 51 -8.84 -1.60 3.90
N SER A 52 -8.04 -0.67 4.39
CA SER A 52 -7.92 -0.42 5.83
C SER A 52 -9.17 0.27 6.37
N ASP A 53 -9.39 0.16 7.68
CA ASP A 53 -10.51 0.76 8.42
C ASP A 53 -10.36 2.25 8.75
N PHE A 54 -9.22 2.89 8.44
CA PHE A 54 -9.08 4.34 8.64
C PHE A 54 -9.88 5.15 7.60
N GLY A 55 -10.67 6.12 8.07
CA GLY A 55 -11.70 6.81 7.30
C GLY A 55 -11.23 7.53 6.02
N TYR A 56 -10.05 8.17 6.02
CA TYR A 56 -9.50 8.88 4.86
C TYR A 56 -9.04 7.93 3.72
N ARG A 57 -8.75 6.68 4.05
CA ARG A 57 -8.35 5.65 3.07
C ARG A 57 -9.52 5.21 2.22
N ARG A 58 -10.74 5.40 2.73
CA ARG A 58 -11.96 5.18 1.95
C ARG A 58 -12.04 6.09 0.75
N THR A 59 -11.49 7.31 0.79
CA THR A 59 -11.56 8.24 -0.35
C THR A 59 -10.90 7.66 -1.60
N THR A 60 -9.68 7.08 -1.50
CA THR A 60 -9.06 6.41 -2.64
C THR A 60 -9.87 5.19 -3.07
N THR A 61 -10.33 4.39 -2.12
CA THR A 61 -11.18 3.21 -2.39
C THR A 61 -12.48 3.63 -3.07
N ASP A 62 -13.15 4.65 -2.57
CA ASP A 62 -14.41 5.14 -3.10
C ASP A 62 -14.25 5.64 -4.54
N LEU A 63 -13.21 6.42 -4.83
CA LEU A 63 -12.90 6.90 -6.18
C LEU A 63 -12.63 5.74 -7.15
N ILE A 64 -11.91 4.70 -6.72
CA ILE A 64 -11.68 3.51 -7.55
C ILE A 64 -12.99 2.80 -7.82
N VAL A 65 -13.77 2.51 -6.78
CA VAL A 65 -15.04 1.76 -6.90
C VAL A 65 -16.05 2.51 -7.75
N GLU A 66 -16.13 3.84 -7.61
CA GLU A 66 -16.99 4.68 -8.45
C GLU A 66 -16.59 4.60 -9.94
N GLY A 67 -15.28 4.53 -10.21
CA GLY A 67 -14.72 4.44 -11.55
C GLY A 67 -14.87 3.08 -12.23
N LEU A 68 -15.14 2.00 -11.48
CA LEU A 68 -15.29 0.65 -12.04
C LEU A 68 -16.58 0.52 -12.86
N ILE A 69 -16.47 -0.13 -14.03
CA ILE A 69 -17.64 -0.52 -14.84
C ILE A 69 -18.38 -1.69 -14.17
N TYR A 70 -17.63 -2.66 -13.65
CA TYR A 70 -18.16 -3.87 -13.02
C TYR A 70 -18.13 -3.70 -11.50
N LYS A 71 -19.30 -3.44 -10.90
CA LYS A 71 -19.43 -3.11 -9.47
C LYS A 71 -19.86 -4.27 -8.57
N ASN A 72 -19.83 -5.50 -9.06
CA ASN A 72 -20.24 -6.69 -8.30
C ASN A 72 -19.18 -7.20 -7.31
N CYS A 73 -18.21 -6.37 -6.95
CA CYS A 73 -17.16 -6.71 -5.98
C CYS A 73 -17.65 -6.53 -4.53
N LYS A 74 -17.12 -7.34 -3.62
CA LYS A 74 -17.32 -7.15 -2.18
C LYS A 74 -16.20 -6.30 -1.61
N ILE A 75 -16.54 -5.17 -0.97
CA ILE A 75 -15.59 -4.33 -0.26
C ILE A 75 -15.47 -4.82 1.18
N ILE A 76 -14.24 -5.11 1.60
CA ILE A 76 -13.92 -5.66 2.91
C ILE A 76 -12.93 -4.75 3.60
N VAL A 77 -13.32 -4.30 4.78
CA VAL A 77 -12.46 -3.45 5.64
C VAL A 77 -11.69 -4.35 6.59
N ASP A 78 -10.37 -4.27 6.58
CA ASP A 78 -9.49 -5.10 7.40
C ASP A 78 -8.45 -4.27 8.16
N ALA A 79 -8.46 -4.38 9.49
CA ALA A 79 -7.53 -3.68 10.37
C ALA A 79 -6.07 -4.13 10.20
N ASN A 80 -5.84 -5.34 9.68
CA ASN A 80 -4.47 -5.80 9.38
C ASN A 80 -3.80 -4.97 8.28
N LEU A 81 -4.57 -4.21 7.47
CA LEU A 81 -4.07 -3.34 6.41
C LEU A 81 -3.75 -1.91 6.90
N ARG A 82 -3.82 -1.63 8.21
CA ARG A 82 -3.38 -0.35 8.77
C ARG A 82 -1.91 -0.12 8.49
N GLU A 83 -1.54 1.15 8.31
CA GLU A 83 -0.12 1.52 8.21
C GLU A 83 0.60 1.31 9.55
N LYS A 84 1.91 1.18 9.47
CA LYS A 84 2.77 1.21 10.63
C LYS A 84 2.90 2.64 11.15
N ASP A 85 2.95 2.82 12.47
CA ASP A 85 3.32 4.10 13.06
C ASP A 85 4.73 4.51 12.61
N ALA A 86 4.85 5.69 12.01
CA ALA A 86 5.98 6.11 11.17
C ALA A 86 7.32 6.28 11.91
N GLU A 87 7.34 6.33 13.23
CA GLU A 87 8.51 6.73 14.02
C GLU A 87 9.72 5.79 13.88
N ILE A 88 9.50 4.50 13.67
CA ILE A 88 10.58 3.50 13.62
C ILE A 88 11.06 3.18 12.19
N CYS A 89 10.23 3.42 11.19
CA CYS A 89 10.59 3.11 9.80
C CYS A 89 11.65 4.05 9.23
N THR A 90 11.68 5.31 9.66
CA THR A 90 12.58 6.34 9.11
C THR A 90 14.05 6.02 9.27
N GLN A 91 14.46 5.45 10.39
CA GLN A 91 15.88 5.23 10.68
C GLN A 91 16.46 4.07 9.88
N LYS A 92 15.77 2.92 9.86
CA LYS A 92 16.20 1.73 9.09
C LYS A 92 16.12 1.91 7.58
N ILE A 93 15.13 2.67 7.09
CA ILE A 93 15.02 3.00 5.67
C ILE A 93 16.17 3.90 5.23
N LYS A 94 16.55 4.90 6.06
CA LYS A 94 17.73 5.74 5.79
C LYS A 94 19.02 4.93 5.72
N GLU A 95 19.23 4.01 6.65
CA GLU A 95 20.42 3.15 6.70
C GLU A 95 20.52 2.22 5.47
N ASN A 96 19.40 1.66 5.01
CA ASN A 96 19.37 0.77 3.84
C ASN A 96 19.49 1.53 2.51
N LEU A 97 18.96 2.75 2.41
CA LEU A 97 19.07 3.59 1.21
C LEU A 97 20.51 4.09 0.98
N THR A 98 21.29 4.25 2.04
CA THR A 98 22.71 4.62 1.92
C THR A 98 23.59 3.43 1.49
N GLN A 99 23.09 2.20 1.54
CA GLN A 99 23.83 0.98 1.19
C GLN A 99 23.40 0.34 -0.13
N SER A 100 22.27 0.75 -0.73
CA SER A 100 21.79 0.20 -1.99
C SER A 100 22.07 1.12 -3.17
N SER A 101 22.79 0.60 -4.17
CA SER A 101 22.80 1.16 -5.52
C SER A 101 21.45 0.86 -6.19
N ASP A 102 20.42 1.63 -5.86
CA ASP A 102 19.07 1.45 -6.38
C ASP A 102 18.99 1.98 -7.83
N PRO A 103 18.56 1.17 -8.82
CA PRO A 103 18.39 1.62 -10.20
C PRO A 103 17.19 2.58 -10.41
N HIS A 104 16.38 2.86 -9.37
CA HIS A 104 15.24 3.77 -9.45
C HIS A 104 15.37 4.96 -8.48
N PRO A 105 16.02 6.06 -8.89
CA PRO A 105 16.23 7.25 -8.04
C PRO A 105 14.93 7.93 -7.59
N GLU A 106 13.81 7.72 -8.29
CA GLU A 106 12.51 8.28 -7.91
C GLU A 106 11.93 7.61 -6.67
N SER A 107 12.15 6.30 -6.48
CA SER A 107 11.72 5.58 -5.27
C SER A 107 12.40 6.14 -4.03
N SER A 108 13.70 6.44 -4.14
CA SER A 108 14.50 7.04 -3.06
C SER A 108 14.04 8.46 -2.73
N GLN A 109 13.65 9.26 -3.73
CA GLN A 109 13.13 10.62 -3.52
C GLN A 109 11.73 10.62 -2.90
N ILE A 110 10.86 9.67 -3.28
CA ILE A 110 9.53 9.52 -2.70
C ILE A 110 9.65 9.07 -1.26
N ILE A 111 10.50 8.09 -0.97
CA ILE A 111 10.80 7.64 0.40
C ILE A 111 11.37 8.79 1.22
N SER A 112 12.32 9.55 0.71
CA SER A 112 12.88 10.71 1.41
C SER A 112 11.84 11.82 1.62
N ARG A 113 10.95 12.09 0.66
CA ARG A 113 9.88 13.08 0.83
C ARG A 113 8.81 12.64 1.81
N LEU A 114 8.49 11.35 1.86
CA LEU A 114 7.52 10.79 2.80
C LEU A 114 8.05 10.75 4.24
N PHE A 115 9.39 10.70 4.43
CA PHE A 115 9.97 10.41 5.74
C PHE A 115 10.97 11.46 6.28
N ILE A 116 11.44 12.45 5.51
CA ILE A 116 12.57 13.33 5.91
C ILE A 116 12.13 14.67 6.55
N LYS A 117 10.86 15.03 6.54
CA LYS A 117 10.38 16.30 7.14
C LYS A 117 9.51 16.12 8.39
N SER A 118 9.81 15.17 9.23
CA SER A 118 9.20 15.14 10.56
C SER A 118 10.22 15.63 11.59
N ASP A 119 10.15 16.91 11.94
CA ASP A 119 10.60 17.39 13.25
C ASP A 119 9.64 16.78 14.28
N ILE A 120 9.89 15.51 14.64
CA ILE A 120 9.05 14.77 15.58
C ILE A 120 9.43 15.19 16.97
N VAL A 121 8.54 15.91 17.63
CA VAL A 121 8.57 16.09 19.08
C VAL A 121 8.31 14.70 19.70
N PRO A 122 9.18 14.18 20.56
CA PRO A 122 8.97 12.88 21.20
C PRO A 122 7.75 12.96 22.12
N THR A 123 6.65 12.35 21.74
CA THR A 123 5.56 12.09 22.69
C THR A 123 5.89 10.84 23.49
N THR A 124 5.98 10.98 24.79
CA THR A 124 6.33 9.95 25.78
C THR A 124 5.27 8.87 25.95
N LYS A 125 4.92 8.13 24.89
CA LYS A 125 4.20 6.86 25.00
C LYS A 125 4.88 5.83 24.09
N ASN A 126 5.70 4.99 24.72
CA ASN A 126 6.38 3.82 24.15
C ASN A 126 5.38 2.73 23.70
N THR A 127 4.67 2.94 22.61
CA THR A 127 3.82 1.91 22.00
C THR A 127 3.86 1.97 20.47
N SER A 128 4.98 2.31 19.88
CA SER A 128 5.13 2.22 18.44
C SER A 128 5.21 0.74 18.02
N GLU A 129 4.37 0.37 17.05
CA GLU A 129 4.34 -0.98 16.49
C GLU A 129 5.70 -1.36 15.90
N SER A 130 6.22 -2.54 16.27
CA SER A 130 7.48 -3.04 15.72
C SER A 130 7.31 -3.54 14.28
N SER A 131 8.40 -3.64 13.51
CA SER A 131 8.38 -4.25 12.17
C SER A 131 7.91 -5.70 12.21
N GLU A 132 8.21 -6.42 13.29
CA GLU A 132 7.75 -7.78 13.51
C GLU A 132 6.24 -7.86 13.70
N GLN A 133 5.64 -6.93 14.41
CA GLN A 133 4.19 -6.85 14.57
C GLN A 133 3.49 -6.55 13.23
N VAL A 134 4.06 -5.66 12.40
CA VAL A 134 3.56 -5.41 11.04
C VAL A 134 3.67 -6.66 10.18
N LEU A 135 4.79 -7.40 10.28
CA LEU A 135 4.96 -8.67 9.58
C LEU A 135 3.89 -9.69 9.98
N ILE A 136 3.64 -9.83 11.28
CA ILE A 136 2.58 -10.72 11.79
C ILE A 136 1.22 -10.32 11.23
N ARG A 137 0.88 -9.01 11.17
CA ARG A 137 -0.39 -8.56 10.59
C ARG A 137 -0.49 -8.88 9.10
N ALA A 138 0.59 -8.66 8.34
CA ALA A 138 0.65 -9.00 6.91
C ALA A 138 0.46 -10.51 6.69
N GLN A 139 1.09 -11.34 7.52
CA GLN A 139 0.93 -12.80 7.48
C GLN A 139 -0.49 -13.23 7.83
N ASN A 140 -1.08 -12.65 8.89
CA ASN A 140 -2.47 -12.93 9.28
C ASN A 140 -3.44 -12.56 8.17
N PHE A 141 -3.26 -11.38 7.54
CA PHE A 141 -4.07 -10.97 6.40
C PHE A 141 -3.98 -11.97 5.24
N LEU A 142 -2.76 -12.34 4.83
CA LEU A 142 -2.57 -13.31 3.73
C LEU A 142 -3.11 -14.69 4.08
N HIS A 143 -2.93 -15.16 5.31
CA HIS A 143 -3.49 -16.42 5.77
C HIS A 143 -5.02 -16.42 5.67
N GLN A 144 -5.68 -15.35 6.16
CA GLN A 144 -7.14 -15.20 6.04
C GLN A 144 -7.58 -15.10 4.59
N LEU A 145 -6.84 -14.37 3.75
CA LEU A 145 -7.13 -14.25 2.33
C LEU A 145 -7.09 -15.61 1.63
N PHE A 146 -6.06 -16.41 1.88
CA PHE A 146 -5.90 -17.69 1.20
C PHE A 146 -6.84 -18.79 1.73
N HIS A 147 -7.25 -18.68 3.00
CA HIS A 147 -8.13 -19.65 3.62
C HIS A 147 -9.62 -19.39 3.33
N ASN A 148 -10.03 -18.12 3.34
CA ASN A 148 -11.45 -17.76 3.31
C ASN A 148 -11.98 -17.40 1.91
N TYR A 149 -11.08 -17.24 0.90
CA TYR A 149 -11.48 -16.78 -0.43
C TYR A 149 -11.00 -17.75 -1.52
N PRO A 150 -11.82 -17.95 -2.59
CA PRO A 150 -11.48 -18.88 -3.66
C PRO A 150 -10.14 -18.57 -4.33
N SER A 151 -9.34 -19.59 -4.62
CA SER A 151 -8.06 -19.45 -5.34
C SER A 151 -8.21 -18.94 -6.78
N SER A 152 -9.41 -18.90 -7.32
CA SER A 152 -9.75 -18.32 -8.63
C SER A 152 -10.03 -16.83 -8.57
N SER A 153 -10.12 -16.23 -7.37
CA SER A 153 -10.52 -14.83 -7.20
C SER A 153 -9.47 -13.84 -7.71
N THR A 154 -9.98 -12.72 -8.22
CA THR A 154 -9.20 -11.50 -8.48
C THR A 154 -9.46 -10.50 -7.34
N VAL A 155 -8.39 -10.12 -6.67
CA VAL A 155 -8.42 -9.32 -5.43
C VAL A 155 -7.67 -8.02 -5.65
N LEU A 156 -8.27 -6.88 -5.24
CA LEU A 156 -7.60 -5.60 -5.11
C LEU A 156 -7.32 -5.31 -3.63
N ILE A 157 -6.09 -4.98 -3.30
CA ILE A 157 -5.67 -4.56 -1.96
C ILE A 157 -5.26 -3.10 -2.03
N ILE A 158 -5.98 -2.24 -1.30
CA ILE A 158 -5.71 -0.81 -1.20
C ILE A 158 -5.13 -0.55 0.19
N GLY A 159 -3.82 -0.46 0.25
CA GLY A 159 -3.08 -0.31 1.50
C GLY A 159 -2.22 0.94 1.52
N ASN A 160 -1.16 0.88 2.31
CA ASN A 160 -0.13 1.90 2.41
C ASN A 160 1.24 1.32 2.07
N PRO A 161 2.24 2.18 1.81
CA PRO A 161 3.55 1.72 1.33
C PRO A 161 4.19 0.66 2.22
N ILE A 162 4.13 0.81 3.54
CA ILE A 162 4.82 -0.11 4.45
C ILE A 162 4.08 -1.44 4.56
N ILE A 163 2.79 -1.45 4.89
CA ILE A 163 2.05 -2.72 5.00
C ILE A 163 2.06 -3.48 3.66
N ASN A 164 1.90 -2.77 2.52
CA ASN A 164 1.98 -3.39 1.21
C ASN A 164 3.37 -4.00 0.96
N SER A 165 4.46 -3.35 1.41
CA SER A 165 5.81 -3.90 1.24
C SER A 165 6.00 -5.21 1.99
N PHE A 166 5.41 -5.36 3.19
CA PHE A 166 5.43 -6.63 3.92
C PHE A 166 4.60 -7.71 3.21
N ILE A 167 3.41 -7.36 2.71
CA ILE A 167 2.56 -8.29 1.94
C ILE A 167 3.31 -8.77 0.69
N ILE A 168 3.90 -7.85 -0.07
CA ILE A 168 4.67 -8.18 -1.28
C ILE A 168 5.89 -9.04 -0.93
N ALA A 169 6.63 -8.71 0.12
CA ALA A 169 7.76 -9.52 0.57
C ALA A 169 7.35 -10.97 0.87
N GLN A 170 6.19 -11.18 1.53
CA GLN A 170 5.66 -12.52 1.79
C GLN A 170 5.31 -13.25 0.48
N LEU A 171 4.63 -12.60 -0.48
CA LEU A 171 4.33 -13.18 -1.78
C LEU A 171 5.61 -13.56 -2.56
N ARG A 172 6.70 -12.82 -2.35
CA ARG A 172 8.00 -13.04 -2.98
C ARG A 172 8.89 -14.03 -2.23
N GLY A 173 8.48 -14.50 -1.04
CA GLY A 173 9.33 -15.33 -0.18
C GLY A 173 10.58 -14.61 0.32
N SER A 174 10.53 -13.27 0.44
CA SER A 174 11.66 -12.43 0.86
C SER A 174 11.48 -11.98 2.30
N SER A 175 12.58 -11.94 3.05
CA SER A 175 12.62 -11.33 4.39
C SER A 175 12.87 -9.82 4.37
N ASN A 176 13.34 -9.27 3.23
CA ASN A 176 13.65 -7.86 3.09
C ASN A 176 12.47 -7.08 2.46
N PHE A 177 11.59 -6.54 3.31
CA PHE A 177 10.42 -5.79 2.87
C PHE A 177 10.77 -4.41 2.28
N THR A 178 11.93 -3.81 2.63
CA THR A 178 12.28 -2.45 2.20
C THR A 178 12.47 -2.33 0.69
N GLN A 179 12.78 -3.44 0.01
CA GLN A 179 12.87 -3.49 -1.45
C GLN A 179 11.52 -3.39 -2.16
N TYR A 180 10.41 -3.53 -1.43
CA TYR A 180 9.06 -3.59 -1.97
C TYR A 180 8.19 -2.39 -1.58
N ILE A 181 8.80 -1.31 -1.10
CA ILE A 181 8.08 -0.06 -0.84
C ILE A 181 7.58 0.53 -2.17
N THR A 182 6.29 0.86 -2.23
CA THR A 182 5.62 1.29 -3.45
C THR A 182 5.14 2.73 -3.37
N SER A 183 5.00 3.35 -4.54
CA SER A 183 4.56 4.75 -4.69
C SER A 183 3.05 4.90 -4.46
N PRO A 184 2.57 6.09 -4.09
CA PRO A 184 1.13 6.38 -4.06
C PRO A 184 0.47 6.09 -5.41
N CYS A 185 -0.70 5.42 -5.39
CA CYS A 185 -1.46 5.02 -6.56
C CYS A 185 -0.70 4.16 -7.58
N SER A 186 0.44 3.54 -7.20
CA SER A 186 1.13 2.58 -8.07
C SER A 186 0.40 1.24 -8.11
N LEU A 187 0.68 0.44 -9.11
CA LEU A 187 0.14 -0.90 -9.28
C LEU A 187 1.24 -1.95 -9.17
N SER A 188 1.03 -2.93 -8.30
CA SER A 188 1.83 -4.16 -8.24
C SER A 188 0.88 -5.35 -8.38
N GLU A 189 1.22 -6.30 -9.24
CA GLU A 189 0.33 -7.38 -9.60
C GLU A 189 1.05 -8.72 -9.53
N TYR A 190 0.37 -9.69 -8.91
CA TYR A 190 0.87 -11.04 -8.68
C TYR A 190 -0.20 -12.06 -9.07
N GLU A 191 0.23 -13.13 -9.74
CA GLU A 191 -0.62 -14.27 -10.07
C GLU A 191 -0.07 -15.55 -9.46
N GLN A 192 -0.94 -16.33 -8.84
CA GLN A 192 -0.57 -17.61 -8.28
C GLN A 192 -0.34 -18.64 -9.38
N LYS A 193 0.83 -19.27 -9.38
CA LYS A 193 1.21 -20.37 -10.28
C LYS A 193 1.64 -21.58 -9.43
N GLY A 194 0.71 -22.50 -9.21
CA GLY A 194 0.93 -23.60 -8.27
C GLY A 194 1.18 -23.08 -6.85
N ASN A 195 2.34 -23.41 -6.28
CA ASN A 195 2.74 -22.97 -4.94
C ASN A 195 3.59 -21.68 -4.93
N SER A 196 3.75 -21.02 -6.07
CA SER A 196 4.54 -19.79 -6.18
C SER A 196 3.72 -18.63 -6.71
N TRP A 197 4.25 -17.41 -6.53
CA TRP A 197 3.66 -16.18 -7.04
C TRP A 197 4.52 -15.60 -8.16
N GLN A 198 3.92 -15.43 -9.33
CA GLN A 198 4.52 -14.75 -10.46
C GLN A 198 4.21 -13.25 -10.36
N GLN A 199 5.24 -12.42 -10.34
CA GLN A 199 5.09 -10.97 -10.45
C GLN A 199 4.82 -10.60 -11.92
N LEU A 200 3.71 -9.94 -12.19
CA LEU A 200 3.35 -9.44 -13.52
C LEU A 200 3.75 -7.98 -13.70
N ARG A 201 3.61 -7.16 -12.64
CA ARG A 201 4.13 -5.78 -12.58
C ARG A 201 4.50 -5.42 -11.14
N PHE A 202 5.37 -4.44 -10.98
CA PHE A 202 5.78 -3.95 -9.67
C PHE A 202 5.96 -2.44 -9.71
N ASN A 203 5.32 -1.75 -8.75
CA ASN A 203 5.39 -0.29 -8.56
C ASN A 203 5.17 0.51 -9.85
N ASP A 204 4.27 0.04 -10.72
CA ASP A 204 3.98 0.68 -11.99
C ASP A 204 3.12 1.94 -11.78
N ILE A 205 3.63 3.07 -12.25
CA ILE A 205 3.00 4.40 -12.18
C ILE A 205 2.75 5.00 -13.57
N SER A 206 2.90 4.23 -14.64
CA SER A 206 2.78 4.69 -16.02
C SER A 206 1.43 5.38 -16.30
N HIS A 207 0.33 4.83 -15.74
CA HIS A 207 -1.01 5.38 -15.87
C HIS A 207 -1.17 6.79 -15.24
N LEU A 208 -0.28 7.19 -14.33
CA LEU A 208 -0.33 8.53 -13.71
C LEU A 208 0.16 9.64 -14.65
N TYR A 209 0.84 9.29 -15.74
CA TYR A 209 1.41 10.23 -16.71
C TYR A 209 0.68 10.23 -18.04
N LEU A 210 -0.28 9.33 -18.24
CA LEU A 210 -1.10 9.32 -19.46
C LEU A 210 -2.01 10.56 -19.49
N LYS A 211 -1.99 11.29 -20.63
CA LYS A 211 -2.84 12.47 -20.88
C LYS A 211 -4.30 12.08 -21.07
#